data_8a0692419e9a3282292cf42307c1255e
#
_entry.id   8a0692419e9a3282292cf42307c1255e
#
_cell.length_a   1.000
_cell.length_b   1.000
_cell.length_c   1.000
_cell.angle_alpha   90.00
_cell.angle_beta   90.00
_cell.angle_gamma   90.00
#
_symmetry.space_group_name_H-M   'P 1'
#
loop_
_entity.id
_entity.type
_entity.pdbx_description
1 polymer ?
#
loop_
_entity_poly.entity_id
_entity_poly.type
_entity_poly.pdbx_seq_one_letter_code
_entity_poly.pdbx_strand_id
1 'polypeptide(L)'
;LEPYGARPGAVSGHSMGEVAAAVAAAARSLGDGVRVICRRSTLLAQLSGSGAMASVELPEQQVRDELARRGVDDVVVAVVASPQTTVIGGDTQTIRELVAGWEQREVMAREVAVDVASHSPKVDPILADLAAALADIDPRAPRIPFYSATRQDPRAVAGCDQD
;
A
#
# COMPACT_ATOMS: atom_id res chain seq x y z
N LEU A 1 -7.27 -15.64 17.59
CA LEU A 1 -6.93 -17.01 17.18
C LEU A 1 -6.27 -17.80 18.30
N GLU A 2 -5.33 -17.19 19.07
CA GLU A 2 -4.69 -17.85 20.22
C GLU A 2 -5.67 -18.42 21.25
N PRO A 3 -6.78 -17.75 21.61
CA PRO A 3 -7.79 -18.32 22.53
C PRO A 3 -8.43 -19.61 22.01
N TYR A 4 -8.32 -19.88 20.71
CA TYR A 4 -8.81 -21.10 20.07
C TYR A 4 -7.68 -22.10 19.76
N GLY A 5 -6.48 -21.90 20.31
CA GLY A 5 -5.32 -22.78 20.12
C GLY A 5 -4.64 -22.66 18.74
N ALA A 6 -5.09 -21.75 17.88
CA ALA A 6 -4.48 -21.56 16.57
C ALA A 6 -3.25 -20.62 16.68
N ARG A 7 -2.09 -21.12 16.27
CA ARG A 7 -0.84 -20.36 16.19
C ARG A 7 -0.45 -20.21 14.74
N PRO A 8 -0.25 -18.98 14.22
CA PRO A 8 0.23 -18.80 12.86
C PRO A 8 1.69 -19.27 12.73
N GLY A 9 2.01 -19.99 11.65
CA GLY A 9 3.38 -20.37 11.33
C GLY A 9 4.17 -19.23 10.70
N ALA A 10 3.48 -18.26 10.10
CA ALA A 10 4.03 -17.03 9.52
C ALA A 10 2.91 -15.99 9.39
N VAL A 11 3.28 -14.73 9.22
CA VAL A 11 2.36 -13.63 8.95
C VAL A 11 2.88 -12.76 7.80
N SER A 12 1.96 -12.22 7.03
CA SER A 12 2.22 -11.18 6.05
C SER A 12 1.06 -10.19 6.04
N GLY A 13 1.29 -9.00 5.53
CA GLY A 13 0.27 -7.98 5.39
C GLY A 13 0.41 -7.28 4.04
N HIS A 14 -0.67 -6.70 3.54
CA HIS A 14 -0.66 -5.86 2.36
C HIS A 14 -1.01 -4.43 2.75
N SER A 15 -0.20 -3.45 2.33
CA SER A 15 -0.41 -2.04 2.62
C SER A 15 -0.53 -1.79 4.14
N MET A 16 -1.63 -1.23 4.62
CA MET A 16 -1.90 -1.00 6.04
C MET A 16 -1.94 -2.30 6.87
N GLY A 17 -2.21 -3.44 6.22
CA GLY A 17 -2.12 -4.78 6.83
C GLY A 17 -0.72 -5.16 7.29
N GLU A 18 0.34 -4.52 6.77
CA GLU A 18 1.72 -4.67 7.27
C GLU A 18 1.83 -4.31 8.75
N VAL A 19 1.15 -3.25 9.18
CA VAL A 19 1.15 -2.83 10.59
C VAL A 19 0.48 -3.89 11.48
N ALA A 20 -0.65 -4.43 11.01
CA ALA A 20 -1.34 -5.51 11.73
C ALA A 20 -0.50 -6.80 11.79
N ALA A 21 0.17 -7.14 10.69
CA ALA A 21 1.08 -8.28 10.62
C ALA A 21 2.28 -8.11 11.56
N ALA A 22 2.88 -6.92 11.61
CA ALA A 22 3.98 -6.61 12.54
C ALA A 22 3.56 -6.74 14.01
N VAL A 23 2.34 -6.32 14.35
CA VAL A 23 1.78 -6.51 15.70
C VAL A 23 1.53 -7.98 15.98
N ALA A 24 0.94 -8.72 15.04
CA ALA A 24 0.70 -10.15 15.18
C ALA A 24 2.00 -10.96 15.32
N ALA A 25 3.07 -10.53 14.62
CA ALA A 25 4.40 -11.12 14.76
C ALA A 25 5.12 -10.73 16.06
N ALA A 26 4.55 -9.86 16.89
CA ALA A 26 5.17 -9.25 18.05
C ALA A 26 6.41 -8.37 17.73
N ALA A 27 6.62 -8.01 16.45
CA ALA A 27 7.62 -7.03 16.02
C ALA A 27 7.27 -5.60 16.46
N ARG A 28 6.01 -5.36 16.83
CA ARG A 28 5.48 -4.12 17.42
C ARG A 28 4.51 -4.45 18.57
N SER A 29 4.40 -3.56 19.52
CA SER A 29 3.31 -3.63 20.49
C SER A 29 1.99 -3.23 19.82
N LEU A 30 0.86 -3.66 20.39
CA LEU A 30 -0.46 -3.18 19.94
C LEU A 30 -0.57 -1.65 20.01
N GLY A 31 -0.03 -1.06 21.10
CA GLY A 31 0.00 0.39 21.26
C GLY A 31 0.79 1.10 20.16
N ASP A 32 1.94 0.55 19.74
CA ASP A 32 2.71 1.10 18.62
C ASP A 32 1.96 0.96 17.30
N GLY A 33 1.34 -0.20 17.06
CA GLY A 33 0.50 -0.40 15.87
C GLY A 33 -0.62 0.63 15.77
N VAL A 34 -1.34 0.88 16.86
CA VAL A 34 -2.39 1.91 16.92
C VAL A 34 -1.81 3.30 16.66
N ARG A 35 -0.68 3.66 17.29
CA ARG A 35 -0.01 4.96 17.04
C ARG A 35 0.36 5.13 15.57
N VAL A 36 0.95 4.11 14.95
CA VAL A 36 1.31 4.15 13.51
C VAL A 36 0.07 4.44 12.66
N ILE A 37 -1.01 3.68 12.86
CA ILE A 37 -2.24 3.84 12.08
C ILE A 37 -2.85 5.23 12.29
N CYS A 38 -2.98 5.70 13.53
CA CYS A 38 -3.57 7.01 13.84
C CYS A 38 -2.74 8.15 13.25
N ARG A 39 -1.42 8.17 13.49
CA ARG A 39 -0.53 9.23 12.99
C ARG A 39 -0.49 9.26 11.47
N ARG A 40 -0.38 8.09 10.82
CA ARG A 40 -0.45 7.98 9.37
C ARG A 40 -1.78 8.50 8.83
N SER A 41 -2.89 8.09 9.41
CA SER A 41 -4.23 8.51 8.93
C SER A 41 -4.45 10.00 9.09
N THR A 42 -3.96 10.60 10.19
CA THR A 42 -4.03 12.06 10.41
C THR A 42 -3.26 12.83 9.33
N LEU A 43 -2.07 12.36 8.96
CA LEU A 43 -1.27 13.00 7.92
C LEU A 43 -1.88 12.77 6.53
N LEU A 44 -2.35 11.56 6.22
CA LEU A 44 -3.02 11.29 4.94
C LEU A 44 -4.30 12.10 4.75
N ALA A 45 -5.02 12.41 5.81
CA ALA A 45 -6.22 13.26 5.73
C ALA A 45 -5.91 14.67 5.19
N GLN A 46 -4.67 15.15 5.30
CA GLN A 46 -4.24 16.43 4.72
C GLN A 46 -4.18 16.37 3.18
N LEU A 47 -4.08 15.17 2.61
CA LEU A 47 -4.02 14.93 1.17
C LEU A 47 -5.40 14.55 0.58
N SER A 48 -6.45 14.58 1.39
CA SER A 48 -7.82 14.25 0.93
C SER A 48 -8.20 15.08 -0.29
N GLY A 49 -8.72 14.40 -1.32
CA GLY A 49 -9.09 15.01 -2.60
C GLY A 49 -7.94 15.31 -3.57
N SER A 50 -6.67 15.02 -3.18
CA SER A 50 -5.50 15.34 -4.03
C SER A 50 -5.17 14.26 -5.07
N GLY A 51 -5.94 13.18 -5.15
CA GLY A 51 -5.72 12.11 -6.09
C GLY A 51 -6.82 11.05 -6.04
N ALA A 52 -6.77 10.13 -6.99
CA ALA A 52 -7.70 9.02 -7.10
C ALA A 52 -6.95 7.70 -7.35
N MET A 53 -7.66 6.60 -7.15
CA MET A 53 -7.21 5.27 -7.51
C MET A 53 -8.28 4.56 -8.34
N ALA A 54 -7.85 3.67 -9.23
CA ALA A 54 -8.77 2.82 -9.98
C ALA A 54 -8.20 1.40 -10.12
N SER A 55 -9.09 0.43 -10.08
CA SER A 55 -8.79 -0.97 -10.42
C SER A 55 -9.13 -1.21 -11.88
N VAL A 56 -8.27 -1.91 -12.61
CA VAL A 56 -8.49 -2.31 -13.99
C VAL A 56 -8.15 -3.79 -14.16
N GLU A 57 -8.97 -4.51 -14.90
CA GLU A 57 -8.74 -5.93 -15.24
C GLU A 57 -7.77 -6.06 -16.43
N LEU A 58 -6.54 -5.63 -16.22
CA LEU A 58 -5.40 -5.77 -17.11
C LEU A 58 -4.16 -6.19 -16.34
N PRO A 59 -3.27 -7.00 -16.96
CA PRO A 59 -1.94 -7.26 -16.44
C PRO A 59 -1.13 -5.98 -16.28
N GLU A 60 -0.27 -5.94 -15.27
CA GLU A 60 0.61 -4.79 -14.97
C GLU A 60 1.32 -4.26 -16.22
N GLN A 61 1.94 -5.14 -16.99
CA GLN A 61 2.72 -4.75 -18.17
C GLN A 61 1.87 -4.01 -19.21
N GLN A 62 0.64 -4.47 -19.44
CA GLN A 62 -0.27 -3.80 -20.39
C GLN A 62 -0.67 -2.40 -19.90
N VAL A 63 -0.88 -2.23 -18.58
CA VAL A 63 -1.16 -0.92 -18.01
C VAL A 63 0.06 0.01 -18.17
N ARG A 64 1.26 -0.46 -17.85
CA ARG A 64 2.49 0.34 -18.02
C ARG A 64 2.72 0.76 -19.45
N ASP A 65 2.55 -0.18 -20.40
CA ASP A 65 2.70 0.10 -21.84
C ASP A 65 1.66 1.12 -22.32
N GLU A 66 0.46 1.06 -21.79
CA GLU A 66 -0.60 2.02 -22.16
C GLU A 66 -0.31 3.41 -21.59
N LEU A 67 0.09 3.53 -20.32
CA LEU A 67 0.50 4.79 -19.72
C LEU A 67 1.64 5.42 -20.51
N ALA A 68 2.68 4.64 -20.83
CA ALA A 68 3.83 5.10 -21.59
C ALA A 68 3.43 5.56 -23.02
N ARG A 69 2.60 4.80 -23.72
CA ARG A 69 2.13 5.15 -25.08
C ARG A 69 1.29 6.42 -25.10
N ARG A 70 0.54 6.69 -24.03
CA ARG A 70 -0.27 7.92 -23.88
C ARG A 70 0.53 9.10 -23.36
N GLY A 71 1.77 8.92 -22.92
CA GLY A 71 2.59 9.96 -22.27
C GLY A 71 2.02 10.41 -20.92
N VAL A 72 1.39 9.48 -20.19
CA VAL A 72 0.84 9.74 -18.86
C VAL A 72 1.96 9.56 -17.84
N ASP A 73 2.34 10.64 -17.14
CA ASP A 73 3.40 10.69 -16.15
C ASP A 73 2.91 11.00 -14.71
N ASP A 74 1.65 11.39 -14.58
CA ASP A 74 0.99 11.75 -13.32
C ASP A 74 0.17 10.60 -12.69
N VAL A 75 0.21 9.41 -13.30
CA VAL A 75 -0.41 8.16 -12.84
C VAL A 75 0.60 7.04 -12.82
N VAL A 76 0.59 6.25 -11.77
CA VAL A 76 1.49 5.10 -11.59
C VAL A 76 0.71 3.81 -11.32
N VAL A 77 1.35 2.67 -11.57
CA VAL A 77 0.87 1.40 -11.03
C VAL A 77 1.11 1.40 -9.52
N ALA A 78 0.04 1.46 -8.76
CA ALA A 78 0.05 1.51 -7.31
C ALA A 78 0.10 0.11 -6.68
N VAL A 79 -0.63 -0.87 -7.26
CA VAL A 79 -0.71 -2.24 -6.75
C VAL A 79 -0.88 -3.21 -7.92
N VAL A 80 -0.16 -4.32 -7.87
CA VAL A 80 -0.42 -5.51 -8.69
C VAL A 80 -1.26 -6.46 -7.84
N ALA A 81 -2.58 -6.43 -8.02
CA ALA A 81 -3.52 -7.17 -7.17
C ALA A 81 -3.60 -8.66 -7.57
N SER A 82 -3.44 -8.96 -8.85
CA SER A 82 -3.34 -10.30 -9.40
C SER A 82 -2.64 -10.27 -10.75
N PRO A 83 -2.31 -11.41 -11.38
CA PRO A 83 -1.76 -11.43 -12.74
C PRO A 83 -2.62 -10.73 -13.80
N GLN A 84 -3.93 -10.53 -13.52
CA GLN A 84 -4.90 -9.95 -14.45
C GLN A 84 -5.55 -8.67 -13.89
N THR A 85 -5.12 -8.19 -12.72
CA THR A 85 -5.76 -7.03 -12.09
C THR A 85 -4.70 -6.09 -11.53
N THR A 86 -4.71 -4.87 -12.01
CA THR A 86 -3.80 -3.80 -11.62
C THR A 86 -4.58 -2.65 -10.99
N VAL A 87 -4.03 -2.05 -9.96
CA VAL A 87 -4.55 -0.80 -9.39
C VAL A 87 -3.60 0.33 -9.76
N ILE A 88 -4.15 1.40 -10.31
CA ILE A 88 -3.43 2.63 -10.61
C ILE A 88 -3.79 3.72 -9.61
N GLY A 89 -2.88 4.67 -9.41
CA GLY A 89 -3.09 5.82 -8.54
C GLY A 89 -2.37 7.05 -9.07
N GLY A 90 -2.99 8.22 -8.93
CA GLY A 90 -2.42 9.46 -9.44
C GLY A 90 -3.41 10.61 -9.49
N ASP A 91 -3.30 11.47 -10.49
CA ASP A 91 -4.21 12.59 -10.69
C ASP A 91 -5.64 12.13 -10.92
N THR A 92 -6.59 12.82 -10.28
CA THR A 92 -8.01 12.44 -10.31
C THR A 92 -8.62 12.50 -11.70
N GLN A 93 -8.28 13.55 -12.47
CA GLN A 93 -8.84 13.73 -13.81
C GLN A 93 -8.27 12.68 -14.77
N THR A 94 -6.96 12.47 -14.74
CA THR A 94 -6.28 11.47 -15.57
C THR A 94 -6.78 10.04 -15.26
N ILE A 95 -7.01 9.72 -13.98
CA ILE A 95 -7.59 8.43 -13.59
C ILE A 95 -8.98 8.23 -14.21
N ARG A 96 -9.85 9.24 -14.16
CA ARG A 96 -11.19 9.17 -14.74
C ARG A 96 -11.17 9.00 -16.25
N GLU A 97 -10.28 9.70 -16.94
CA GLU A 97 -10.09 9.58 -18.39
C GLU A 97 -9.60 8.18 -18.80
N LEU A 98 -8.69 7.61 -18.01
CA LEU A 98 -8.20 6.25 -18.21
C LEU A 98 -9.32 5.23 -18.01
N VAL A 99 -10.08 5.34 -16.92
CA VAL A 99 -11.21 4.44 -16.63
C VAL A 99 -12.25 4.52 -17.77
N ALA A 100 -12.69 5.71 -18.16
CA ALA A 100 -13.64 5.87 -19.26
C ALA A 100 -13.12 5.28 -20.59
N GLY A 101 -11.82 5.45 -20.87
CA GLY A 101 -11.20 4.89 -22.07
C GLY A 101 -11.09 3.36 -22.05
N TRP A 102 -10.96 2.74 -20.90
CA TRP A 102 -11.00 1.27 -20.74
C TRP A 102 -12.42 0.73 -20.83
N GLU A 103 -13.39 1.37 -20.18
CA GLU A 103 -14.80 0.98 -20.27
C GLU A 103 -15.33 1.02 -21.72
N GLN A 104 -14.93 2.03 -22.51
CA GLN A 104 -15.27 2.11 -23.94
C GLN A 104 -14.73 0.93 -24.77
N ARG A 105 -13.69 0.26 -24.28
CA ARG A 105 -13.08 -0.93 -24.90
C ARG A 105 -13.52 -2.23 -24.24
N GLU A 106 -14.60 -2.18 -23.45
CA GLU A 106 -15.15 -3.33 -22.72
C GLU A 106 -14.15 -3.95 -21.71
N VAL A 107 -13.12 -3.19 -21.30
CA VAL A 107 -12.22 -3.58 -20.23
C VAL A 107 -12.82 -3.11 -18.91
N MET A 108 -13.00 -4.03 -17.98
CA MET A 108 -13.53 -3.69 -16.65
C MET A 108 -12.54 -2.79 -15.90
N ALA A 109 -12.96 -1.57 -15.62
CA ALA A 109 -12.24 -0.60 -14.83
C ALA A 109 -13.21 0.17 -13.94
N ARG A 110 -12.79 0.54 -12.74
CA ARG A 110 -13.62 1.34 -11.83
C ARG A 110 -12.77 2.13 -10.86
N GLU A 111 -13.20 3.34 -10.52
CA GLU A 111 -12.60 4.08 -9.41
C GLU A 111 -12.77 3.31 -8.08
N VAL A 112 -11.73 3.34 -7.25
CA VAL A 112 -11.76 2.83 -5.88
C VAL A 112 -12.30 3.96 -5.00
N ALA A 113 -13.19 3.64 -4.06
CA ALA A 113 -13.79 4.61 -3.16
C ALA A 113 -12.79 5.08 -2.08
N VAL A 114 -11.76 5.80 -2.53
CA VAL A 114 -10.74 6.46 -1.71
C VAL A 114 -10.54 7.89 -2.22
N ASP A 115 -10.10 8.77 -1.35
CA ASP A 115 -9.87 10.19 -1.65
C ASP A 115 -8.39 10.58 -1.60
N VAL A 116 -7.51 9.60 -1.48
CA VAL A 116 -6.05 9.75 -1.52
C VAL A 116 -5.47 8.68 -2.44
N ALA A 117 -4.62 9.08 -3.38
CA ALA A 117 -3.87 8.16 -4.23
C ALA A 117 -2.69 7.55 -3.44
N SER A 118 -3.01 6.60 -2.55
CA SER A 118 -2.00 5.83 -1.82
C SER A 118 -1.11 5.04 -2.78
N HIS A 119 0.12 4.74 -2.38
CA HIS A 119 1.12 4.04 -3.21
C HIS A 119 1.48 4.78 -4.51
N SER A 120 1.37 6.10 -4.51
CA SER A 120 1.80 6.98 -5.60
C SER A 120 2.64 8.14 -5.05
N PRO A 121 3.36 8.91 -5.89
CA PRO A 121 4.09 10.11 -5.47
C PRO A 121 3.20 11.19 -4.81
N LYS A 122 1.90 11.07 -4.91
CA LYS A 122 0.95 11.97 -4.22
C LYS A 122 1.08 11.95 -2.68
N VAL A 123 1.71 10.90 -2.11
CA VAL A 123 1.97 10.82 -0.66
C VAL A 123 3.31 11.41 -0.24
N ASP A 124 4.19 11.73 -1.18
CA ASP A 124 5.53 12.25 -0.88
C ASP A 124 5.53 13.48 0.04
N PRO A 125 4.61 14.45 -0.10
CA PRO A 125 4.58 15.64 0.75
C PRO A 125 4.49 15.37 2.26
N ILE A 126 3.95 14.23 2.68
CA ILE A 126 3.81 13.90 4.10
C ILE A 126 4.89 12.95 4.63
N LEU A 127 5.81 12.46 3.81
CA LEU A 127 6.77 11.42 4.23
C LEU A 127 7.72 11.91 5.32
N ALA A 128 8.21 13.15 5.23
CA ALA A 128 9.09 13.72 6.26
C ALA A 128 8.37 13.85 7.62
N ASP A 129 7.15 14.35 7.60
CA ASP A 129 6.33 14.49 8.81
C ASP A 129 5.95 13.12 9.38
N LEU A 130 5.67 12.15 8.52
CA LEU A 130 5.39 10.78 8.95
C LEU A 130 6.62 10.14 9.61
N ALA A 131 7.80 10.30 9.02
CA ALA A 131 9.05 9.80 9.61
C ALA A 131 9.30 10.42 11.00
N ALA A 132 9.14 11.75 11.12
CA ALA A 132 9.26 12.44 12.40
C ALA A 132 8.20 11.98 13.42
N ALA A 133 6.95 11.83 12.97
CA ALA A 133 5.87 11.36 13.83
C ALA A 133 6.05 9.91 14.32
N LEU A 134 6.82 9.08 13.62
CA LEU A 134 7.06 7.68 13.98
C LEU A 134 8.42 7.43 14.64
N ALA A 135 9.21 8.48 14.91
CA ALA A 135 10.56 8.36 15.45
C ALA A 135 10.63 7.73 16.86
N ASP A 136 9.52 7.75 17.61
CA ASP A 136 9.38 7.12 18.94
C ASP A 136 8.93 5.66 18.89
N ILE A 137 8.71 5.10 17.69
CA ILE A 137 8.30 3.71 17.53
C ILE A 137 9.56 2.81 17.50
N ASP A 138 9.65 1.92 18.46
CA ASP A 138 10.79 1.01 18.62
C ASP A 138 10.50 -0.36 17.93
N PRO A 139 11.26 -0.73 16.88
CA PRO A 139 11.14 -2.04 16.25
C PRO A 139 11.73 -3.13 17.15
N ARG A 140 11.09 -4.30 17.13
CA ARG A 140 11.54 -5.50 17.86
C ARG A 140 11.68 -6.66 16.90
N ALA A 141 12.54 -7.62 17.22
CA ALA A 141 12.61 -8.86 16.49
C ALA A 141 11.26 -9.59 16.55
N PRO A 142 10.70 -10.03 15.43
CA PRO A 142 9.43 -10.75 15.39
C PRO A 142 9.58 -12.12 16.06
N ARG A 143 8.53 -12.55 16.77
CA ARG A 143 8.45 -13.90 17.37
C ARG A 143 7.87 -14.94 16.42
N ILE A 144 7.25 -14.49 15.34
CA ILE A 144 6.66 -15.30 14.28
C ILE A 144 7.25 -14.78 12.97
N PRO A 145 7.67 -15.65 12.03
CA PRO A 145 8.15 -15.23 10.73
C PRO A 145 7.25 -14.17 10.09
N PHE A 146 7.80 -13.00 9.78
CA PHE A 146 7.10 -11.88 9.18
C PHE A 146 7.64 -11.62 7.78
N TYR A 147 6.75 -11.71 6.78
CA TYR A 147 7.08 -11.45 5.39
C TYR A 147 6.52 -10.10 4.98
N SER A 148 7.42 -9.17 4.67
CA SER A 148 7.04 -7.80 4.28
C SER A 148 6.89 -7.70 2.76
N ALA A 149 5.77 -7.14 2.30
CA ALA A 149 5.51 -6.85 0.90
C ALA A 149 6.27 -5.60 0.38
N THR A 150 6.95 -4.86 1.28
CA THR A 150 7.69 -3.64 0.93
C THR A 150 9.18 -3.90 0.67
N ARG A 151 9.66 -5.12 0.89
CA ARG A 151 11.07 -5.48 0.73
C ARG A 151 11.27 -6.35 -0.51
N GLN A 152 12.44 -6.21 -1.14
CA GLN A 152 12.85 -7.08 -2.26
C GLN A 152 12.97 -8.54 -1.80
N ASP A 153 13.58 -8.79 -0.64
CA ASP A 153 13.42 -10.05 0.09
C ASP A 153 12.32 -9.85 1.15
N PRO A 154 11.17 -10.51 1.03
CA PRO A 154 10.08 -10.36 1.98
C PRO A 154 10.44 -10.73 3.42
N ARG A 155 11.53 -11.50 3.61
CA ARG A 155 12.03 -11.94 4.92
C ARG A 155 12.96 -10.93 5.59
N ALA A 156 13.51 -9.99 4.81
CA ALA A 156 14.41 -8.95 5.32
C ALA A 156 13.60 -7.90 6.09
N VAL A 157 13.41 -8.13 7.39
CA VAL A 157 12.78 -7.18 8.31
C VAL A 157 13.88 -6.49 9.09
N ALA A 158 13.84 -5.16 9.17
CA ALA A 158 14.80 -4.37 9.93
C ALA A 158 14.83 -4.85 11.40
N GLY A 159 16.00 -5.27 11.88
CA GLY A 159 16.20 -5.81 13.22
C GLY A 159 16.11 -7.34 13.35
N CYS A 160 15.88 -8.07 12.25
CA CYS A 160 15.96 -9.53 12.23
C CYS A 160 17.34 -10.06 11.80
N ASP A 161 18.25 -9.18 11.35
CA ASP A 161 19.60 -9.53 10.90
C ASP A 161 20.59 -9.54 12.09
N GLN A 162 20.19 -10.13 13.21
CA GLN A 162 21.10 -10.45 14.30
C GLN A 162 21.07 -11.96 14.51
N ASP A 163 21.76 -12.63 13.59
CA ASP A 163 22.56 -13.87 13.83
C ASP A 163 23.53 -14.10 12.69
#